data_4bbcf7582adcce0ad7c579af5b9df3f8
#
_entry.id   4bbcf7582adcce0ad7c579af5b9df3f8
#
_cell.length_a   1.000
_cell.length_b   1.000
_cell.length_c   1.000
_cell.angle_alpha   90.00
_cell.angle_beta   90.00
_cell.angle_gamma   90.00
#
_symmetry.space_group_name_H-M   'P 1'
#
loop_
_entity.id
_entity.type
_entity.pdbx_description
1 polymer ?
#
loop_
_entity_poly.entity_id
_entity_poly.type
_entity_poly.pdbx_seq_one_letter_code
_entity_poly.pdbx_strand_id
1 'polypeptide(L)'
;MRQFSHLRFFIFLLILSITVNPLMAQQKEETFTVENYYKVKWGYAGEFIDLWKKNHYPLLKKAQEKGDIISITAERPNMHSGEDTRWDFRVTIVYKNLAAGFDNNVTEQYKKELYSDLDKLKKDEQHRFELLLAHWDIMIEKIELTK
;
A
#
# COMPACT_ATOMS: atom_id res chain seq x y z
N MET A 1 -19.48 -19.55 -66.31
CA MET A 1 -20.13 -18.87 -65.15
C MET A 1 -19.92 -19.66 -63.82
N ARG A 2 -18.65 -19.92 -63.43
CA ARG A 2 -18.33 -20.72 -62.21
C ARG A 2 -17.27 -20.10 -61.27
N GLN A 3 -16.76 -18.91 -61.59
CA GLN A 3 -15.69 -18.26 -60.80
C GLN A 3 -16.15 -17.28 -59.69
N PHE A 4 -17.43 -16.90 -59.63
CA PHE A 4 -17.92 -15.92 -58.66
C PHE A 4 -18.35 -16.55 -57.33
N SER A 5 -18.47 -17.87 -57.23
CA SER A 5 -18.93 -18.58 -56.00
C SER A 5 -17.82 -18.60 -54.90
N HIS A 6 -16.56 -18.76 -55.31
CA HIS A 6 -15.46 -18.91 -54.35
C HIS A 6 -15.04 -17.56 -53.72
N LEU A 7 -15.23 -16.44 -54.45
CA LEU A 7 -14.90 -15.10 -53.92
C LEU A 7 -15.85 -14.69 -52.81
N ARG A 8 -17.14 -15.04 -52.87
CA ARG A 8 -18.13 -14.72 -51.84
C ARG A 8 -17.90 -15.54 -50.55
N PHE A 9 -17.42 -16.78 -50.68
CA PHE A 9 -17.10 -17.64 -49.52
C PHE A 9 -15.88 -17.14 -48.76
N PHE A 10 -14.85 -16.62 -49.45
CA PHE A 10 -13.65 -16.05 -48.83
C PHE A 10 -13.94 -14.75 -48.12
N ILE A 11 -14.81 -13.88 -48.62
CA ILE A 11 -15.22 -12.62 -47.98
C ILE A 11 -16.01 -12.92 -46.70
N PHE A 12 -16.85 -13.97 -46.67
CA PHE A 12 -17.61 -14.34 -45.46
C PHE A 12 -16.69 -14.93 -44.37
N LEU A 13 -15.63 -15.63 -44.73
CA LEU A 13 -14.66 -16.17 -43.77
C LEU A 13 -13.76 -15.07 -43.17
N LEU A 14 -13.46 -14.01 -43.95
CA LEU A 14 -12.66 -12.87 -43.49
C LEU A 14 -13.40 -11.96 -42.49
N ILE A 15 -14.73 -11.88 -42.60
CA ILE A 15 -15.57 -11.07 -41.70
C ILE A 15 -15.79 -11.77 -40.36
N LEU A 16 -15.74 -13.11 -40.31
CA LEU A 16 -15.93 -13.86 -39.07
C LEU A 16 -14.69 -13.87 -38.14
N SER A 17 -13.53 -13.46 -38.65
CA SER A 17 -12.29 -13.43 -37.89
C SER A 17 -12.05 -12.10 -37.08
N ILE A 18 -12.94 -11.10 -37.21
CA ILE A 18 -12.75 -9.77 -36.57
C ILE A 18 -13.51 -9.63 -35.24
N THR A 19 -14.29 -10.60 -34.80
CA THR A 19 -15.15 -10.45 -33.60
C THR A 19 -14.67 -11.19 -32.37
N VAL A 20 -13.44 -11.67 -32.31
CA VAL A 20 -12.84 -12.10 -31.06
C VAL A 20 -12.01 -10.95 -30.51
N ASN A 21 -12.66 -9.87 -30.07
CA ASN A 21 -12.11 -9.05 -29.03
C ASN A 21 -12.18 -9.89 -27.75
N PRO A 22 -11.08 -10.39 -27.18
CA PRO A 22 -11.12 -10.77 -25.79
C PRO A 22 -11.43 -9.48 -25.03
N LEU A 23 -12.66 -9.34 -24.55
CA LEU A 23 -12.93 -8.47 -23.40
C LEU A 23 -12.10 -9.09 -22.26
N MET A 24 -10.79 -8.80 -22.27
CA MET A 24 -9.99 -8.88 -21.07
C MET A 24 -10.65 -7.83 -20.16
N ALA A 25 -11.66 -8.28 -19.42
CA ALA A 25 -12.10 -7.54 -18.24
C ALA A 25 -10.81 -7.32 -17.46
N GLN A 26 -10.31 -6.13 -17.50
CA GLN A 26 -9.16 -5.68 -16.72
C GLN A 26 -9.63 -5.85 -15.28
N GLN A 27 -9.32 -7.01 -14.70
CA GLN A 27 -9.63 -7.31 -13.32
C GLN A 27 -8.87 -6.23 -12.54
N LYS A 28 -9.60 -5.21 -12.08
CA LYS A 28 -9.03 -4.14 -11.28
C LYS A 28 -8.38 -4.83 -10.08
N GLU A 29 -7.05 -4.85 -10.05
CA GLU A 29 -6.34 -5.41 -8.91
C GLU A 29 -6.88 -4.76 -7.65
N GLU A 30 -7.34 -5.59 -6.73
CA GLU A 30 -7.92 -5.12 -5.48
C GLU A 30 -6.82 -4.51 -4.61
N THR A 31 -7.06 -3.28 -4.16
CA THR A 31 -6.11 -2.59 -3.29
C THR A 31 -6.04 -3.28 -1.94
N PHE A 32 -4.86 -3.27 -1.32
CA PHE A 32 -4.61 -3.86 -0.02
C PHE A 32 -4.41 -2.76 1.02
N THR A 33 -5.19 -2.78 2.11
CA THR A 33 -5.15 -1.74 3.15
C THR A 33 -4.68 -2.33 4.47
N VAL A 34 -3.72 -1.65 5.10
CA VAL A 34 -3.21 -1.98 6.43
C VAL A 34 -3.34 -0.76 7.34
N GLU A 35 -3.89 -0.96 8.53
CA GLU A 35 -3.84 0.01 9.62
C GLU A 35 -2.79 -0.42 10.65
N ASN A 36 -1.82 0.46 10.87
CA ASN A 36 -0.69 0.25 11.78
C ASN A 36 -0.95 1.06 13.04
N TYR A 37 -1.07 0.41 14.19
CA TYR A 37 -1.38 1.03 15.47
C TYR A 37 -0.16 1.02 16.38
N TYR A 38 0.08 2.13 17.06
CA TYR A 38 1.20 2.32 17.97
C TYR A 38 0.71 2.79 19.33
N LYS A 39 1.02 2.01 20.37
CA LYS A 39 0.85 2.39 21.76
C LYS A 39 2.21 2.79 22.32
N VAL A 40 2.37 4.04 22.71
CA VAL A 40 3.64 4.65 23.10
C VAL A 40 3.68 4.84 24.62
N LYS A 41 4.87 4.82 25.22
CA LYS A 41 5.06 5.19 26.63
C LYS A 41 4.49 6.57 26.91
N TRP A 42 3.87 6.75 28.08
CA TRP A 42 3.30 8.03 28.46
C TRP A 42 4.31 9.17 28.40
N GLY A 43 3.92 10.28 27.75
CA GLY A 43 4.74 11.45 27.55
C GLY A 43 5.65 11.41 26.31
N TYR A 44 5.79 10.26 25.63
CA TYR A 44 6.72 10.09 24.51
C TYR A 44 6.07 10.06 23.13
N ALA A 45 4.74 10.21 23.04
CA ALA A 45 4.04 10.13 21.74
C ALA A 45 4.54 11.19 20.72
N GLY A 46 4.85 12.39 21.17
CA GLY A 46 5.42 13.45 20.31
C GLY A 46 6.77 13.04 19.72
N GLU A 47 7.70 12.59 20.55
CA GLU A 47 9.03 12.14 20.14
C GLU A 47 8.95 10.93 19.18
N PHE A 48 8.07 9.96 19.49
CA PHE A 48 7.83 8.81 18.62
C PHE A 48 7.37 9.24 17.21
N ILE A 49 6.37 10.14 17.16
CA ILE A 49 5.81 10.63 15.88
C ILE A 49 6.88 11.41 15.09
N ASP A 50 7.71 12.21 15.75
CA ASP A 50 8.75 12.97 15.07
C ASP A 50 9.85 12.06 14.51
N LEU A 51 10.26 11.03 15.23
CA LEU A 51 11.17 10.00 14.74
C LEU A 51 10.55 9.20 13.59
N TRP A 52 9.26 8.85 13.68
CA TRP A 52 8.54 8.17 12.61
C TRP A 52 8.49 9.02 11.33
N LYS A 53 8.14 10.32 11.46
CA LYS A 53 8.11 11.26 10.33
C LYS A 53 9.49 11.45 9.71
N LYS A 54 10.53 11.49 10.52
CA LYS A 54 11.91 11.70 10.07
C LYS A 54 12.47 10.49 9.34
N ASN A 55 12.24 9.28 9.86
CA ASN A 55 12.99 8.10 9.47
C ASN A 55 12.16 7.05 8.72
N HIS A 56 10.84 7.00 8.93
CA HIS A 56 9.97 5.99 8.31
C HIS A 56 9.10 6.55 7.18
N TYR A 57 8.48 7.71 7.41
CA TYR A 57 7.61 8.32 6.42
C TYR A 57 8.30 8.60 5.07
N PRO A 58 9.56 9.09 4.99
CA PRO A 58 10.22 9.31 3.70
C PRO A 58 10.35 8.05 2.85
N LEU A 59 10.56 6.88 3.47
CA LEU A 59 10.62 5.58 2.80
C LEU A 59 9.25 5.22 2.17
N LEU A 60 8.17 5.37 2.95
CA LEU A 60 6.81 5.15 2.48
C LEU A 60 6.44 6.14 1.36
N LYS A 61 6.83 7.40 1.52
CA LYS A 61 6.61 8.44 0.51
C LYS A 61 7.29 8.11 -0.81
N LYS A 62 8.52 7.57 -0.75
CA LYS A 62 9.24 7.11 -1.94
C LYS A 62 8.53 5.93 -2.61
N ALA A 63 8.04 4.96 -1.85
CA ALA A 63 7.23 3.85 -2.36
C ALA A 63 5.91 4.34 -2.98
N GLN A 64 5.30 5.40 -2.42
CA GLN A 64 4.13 6.05 -3.01
C GLN A 64 4.45 6.71 -4.36
N GLU A 65 5.57 7.42 -4.47
CA GLU A 65 6.04 8.02 -5.72
C GLU A 65 6.32 6.97 -6.81
N LYS A 66 6.69 5.75 -6.41
CA LYS A 66 6.92 4.61 -7.31
C LYS A 66 5.63 3.85 -7.65
N GLY A 67 4.52 4.18 -7.01
CA GLY A 67 3.21 3.58 -7.28
C GLY A 67 2.95 2.26 -6.54
N ASP A 68 3.81 1.83 -5.62
CA ASP A 68 3.56 0.64 -4.79
C ASP A 68 2.58 0.94 -3.65
N ILE A 69 2.55 2.20 -3.20
CA ILE A 69 1.59 2.73 -2.23
C ILE A 69 0.70 3.76 -2.91
N ILE A 70 -0.61 3.65 -2.73
CA ILE A 70 -1.61 4.58 -3.27
C ILE A 70 -1.81 5.76 -2.34
N SER A 71 -1.98 5.51 -1.03
CA SER A 71 -2.18 6.55 -0.04
C SER A 71 -1.60 6.18 1.32
N ILE A 72 -1.23 7.21 2.06
CA ILE A 72 -0.75 7.13 3.43
C ILE A 72 -1.47 8.21 4.21
N THR A 73 -2.17 7.83 5.29
CA THR A 73 -2.76 8.77 6.24
C THR A 73 -2.28 8.45 7.65
N ALA A 74 -2.21 9.45 8.50
CA ALA A 74 -1.77 9.30 9.88
C ALA A 74 -2.66 10.11 10.81
N GLU A 75 -3.09 9.51 11.90
CA GLU A 75 -3.98 10.10 12.90
C GLU A 75 -3.45 9.87 14.31
N ARG A 76 -3.90 10.73 15.22
CA ARG A 76 -3.75 10.57 16.66
C ARG A 76 -5.07 10.91 17.35
N PRO A 77 -5.40 10.28 18.49
CA PRO A 77 -6.57 10.64 19.26
C PRO A 77 -6.43 12.08 19.81
N ASN A 78 -7.54 12.81 19.81
CA ASN A 78 -7.62 14.12 20.45
C ASN A 78 -7.98 14.02 21.95
N MET A 79 -8.49 12.86 22.38
CA MET A 79 -8.94 12.62 23.76
C MET A 79 -8.32 11.32 24.28
N HIS A 80 -8.22 11.21 25.59
CA HIS A 80 -7.71 10.02 26.26
C HIS A 80 -8.75 8.88 26.19
N SER A 81 -8.27 7.66 25.96
CA SER A 81 -9.03 6.42 26.09
C SER A 81 -8.46 5.59 27.26
N GLY A 82 -9.19 4.53 27.65
CA GLY A 82 -8.73 3.61 28.68
C GLY A 82 -7.40 2.94 28.31
N GLU A 83 -6.57 2.64 29.31
CA GLU A 83 -5.22 2.09 29.06
C GLU A 83 -5.25 0.80 28.23
N ASP A 84 -6.27 -0.06 28.42
CA ASP A 84 -6.39 -1.33 27.70
C ASP A 84 -6.69 -1.18 26.19
N THR A 85 -7.33 -0.06 25.81
CA THR A 85 -7.76 0.19 24.41
C THR A 85 -7.02 1.35 23.77
N ARG A 86 -6.10 1.99 24.49
CA ARG A 86 -5.36 3.17 24.04
C ARG A 86 -4.42 2.83 22.91
N TRP A 87 -4.47 3.67 21.89
CA TRP A 87 -3.40 3.86 20.90
C TRP A 87 -3.06 5.35 20.84
N ASP A 88 -1.85 5.70 20.46
CA ASP A 88 -1.34 7.08 20.46
C ASP A 88 -1.06 7.60 19.06
N PHE A 89 -0.85 6.69 18.10
CA PHE A 89 -0.62 6.99 16.71
C PHE A 89 -1.14 5.84 15.84
N ARG A 90 -1.79 6.17 14.71
CA ARG A 90 -2.24 5.21 13.71
C ARG A 90 -1.80 5.69 12.34
N VAL A 91 -1.38 4.74 11.50
CA VAL A 91 -1.06 4.99 10.10
C VAL A 91 -1.84 4.02 9.24
N THR A 92 -2.63 4.54 8.30
CA THR A 92 -3.32 3.72 7.29
C THR A 92 -2.56 3.80 5.99
N ILE A 93 -2.15 2.65 5.46
CA ILE A 93 -1.44 2.52 4.19
C ILE A 93 -2.30 1.72 3.23
N VAL A 94 -2.56 2.29 2.05
CA VAL A 94 -3.23 1.61 0.95
C VAL A 94 -2.19 1.25 -0.10
N TYR A 95 -1.91 -0.03 -0.25
CA TYR A 95 -1.02 -0.57 -1.28
C TYR A 95 -1.78 -0.83 -2.58
N LYS A 96 -1.08 -0.82 -3.72
CA LYS A 96 -1.66 -1.10 -5.04
C LYS A 96 -2.31 -2.49 -5.11
N ASN A 97 -1.76 -3.47 -4.39
CA ASN A 97 -2.26 -4.84 -4.28
C ASN A 97 -1.65 -5.57 -3.07
N LEU A 98 -2.11 -6.79 -2.82
CA LEU A 98 -1.64 -7.64 -1.74
C LEU A 98 -0.13 -7.92 -1.83
N ALA A 99 0.40 -8.18 -3.03
CA ALA A 99 1.83 -8.48 -3.22
C ALA A 99 2.73 -7.33 -2.77
N ALA A 100 2.36 -6.07 -3.11
CA ALA A 100 3.08 -4.89 -2.65
C ALA A 100 3.01 -4.71 -1.12
N GLY A 101 1.87 -5.08 -0.49
CA GLY A 101 1.71 -4.98 0.96
C GLY A 101 2.54 -5.98 1.76
N PHE A 102 2.86 -7.14 1.17
CA PHE A 102 3.71 -8.17 1.79
C PHE A 102 5.17 -8.14 1.32
N ASP A 103 5.54 -7.24 0.42
CA ASP A 103 6.93 -7.09 0.00
C ASP A 103 7.74 -6.29 1.02
N ASN A 104 8.55 -6.98 1.81
CA ASN A 104 9.45 -6.35 2.77
C ASN A 104 10.44 -5.37 2.12
N ASN A 105 10.70 -5.48 0.81
CA ASN A 105 11.62 -4.59 0.10
C ASN A 105 10.95 -3.30 -0.38
N VAL A 106 9.64 -3.16 -0.25
CA VAL A 106 8.89 -1.98 -0.75
C VAL A 106 9.45 -0.66 -0.21
N THR A 107 10.05 -0.67 0.97
CA THR A 107 10.69 0.49 1.60
C THR A 107 12.20 0.32 1.78
N GLU A 108 12.69 -0.89 2.07
CA GLU A 108 14.10 -1.15 2.39
C GLU A 108 15.06 -0.72 1.28
N GLN A 109 14.68 -0.91 0.01
CA GLN A 109 15.48 -0.53 -1.14
C GLN A 109 15.84 0.97 -1.19
N TYR A 110 15.05 1.83 -0.54
CA TYR A 110 15.24 3.29 -0.55
C TYR A 110 16.10 3.81 0.59
N LYS A 111 16.45 2.99 1.58
CA LYS A 111 17.24 3.44 2.75
C LYS A 111 18.57 4.06 2.34
N LYS A 112 19.31 3.41 1.43
CA LYS A 112 20.62 3.92 0.95
C LYS A 112 20.49 5.18 0.09
N GLU A 113 19.37 5.36 -0.61
CA GLU A 113 19.12 6.54 -1.42
C GLU A 113 18.79 7.76 -0.54
N LEU A 114 18.00 7.56 0.51
CA LEU A 114 17.44 8.65 1.31
C LEU A 114 18.30 9.03 2.52
N TYR A 115 19.16 8.12 2.99
CA TYR A 115 19.96 8.35 4.19
C TYR A 115 21.45 8.11 3.93
N SER A 116 22.25 9.16 4.17
CA SER A 116 23.69 9.11 4.03
C SER A 116 24.39 8.38 5.20
N ASP A 117 23.77 8.38 6.39
CA ASP A 117 24.26 7.74 7.61
C ASP A 117 23.28 6.64 8.06
N LEU A 118 23.52 5.42 7.61
CA LEU A 118 22.69 4.27 7.94
C LEU A 118 22.84 3.82 9.40
N ASP A 119 23.99 4.07 10.04
CA ASP A 119 24.21 3.74 11.45
C ASP A 119 23.37 4.66 12.33
N LYS A 120 23.32 5.95 11.99
CA LYS A 120 22.43 6.89 12.66
C LYS A 120 20.96 6.54 12.46
N LEU A 121 20.56 6.20 11.23
CA LEU A 121 19.20 5.75 10.94
C LEU A 121 18.82 4.56 11.83
N LYS A 122 19.69 3.53 11.89
CA LYS A 122 19.47 2.35 12.72
C LYS A 122 19.33 2.68 14.20
N LYS A 123 20.12 3.60 14.72
CA LYS A 123 20.02 4.07 16.12
C LYS A 123 18.70 4.80 16.37
N ASP A 124 18.30 5.69 15.48
CA ASP A 124 17.04 6.42 15.57
C ASP A 124 15.83 5.46 15.47
N GLU A 125 15.88 4.43 14.59
CA GLU A 125 14.85 3.39 14.49
C GLU A 125 14.78 2.55 15.78
N GLN A 126 15.93 2.12 16.33
CA GLN A 126 16.00 1.39 17.59
C GLN A 126 15.39 2.21 18.73
N HIS A 127 15.78 3.48 18.85
CA HIS A 127 15.23 4.37 19.86
C HIS A 127 13.72 4.54 19.72
N ARG A 128 13.21 4.71 18.50
CA ARG A 128 11.78 4.78 18.22
C ARG A 128 11.04 3.52 18.71
N PHE A 129 11.61 2.32 18.49
CA PHE A 129 11.02 1.06 19.00
C PHE A 129 11.05 0.97 20.54
N GLU A 130 12.08 1.52 21.19
CA GLU A 130 12.18 1.55 22.65
C GLU A 130 11.10 2.42 23.32
N LEU A 131 10.51 3.35 22.58
CA LEU A 131 9.40 4.18 23.05
C LEU A 131 8.05 3.45 23.02
N LEU A 132 7.95 2.32 22.34
CA LEU A 132 6.69 1.55 22.22
C LEU A 132 6.39 0.73 23.47
N LEU A 133 5.10 0.64 23.78
CA LEU A 133 4.51 -0.36 24.68
C LEU A 133 3.90 -1.51 23.87
N ALA A 134 3.30 -1.20 22.72
CA ALA A 134 2.74 -2.18 21.80
C ALA A 134 2.67 -1.61 20.37
N HIS A 135 2.72 -2.51 19.39
CA HIS A 135 2.49 -2.24 17.99
C HIS A 135 1.74 -3.41 17.38
N TRP A 136 0.72 -3.12 16.56
CA TRP A 136 -0.01 -4.15 15.84
C TRP A 136 -0.53 -3.61 14.52
N ASP A 137 -0.66 -4.51 13.54
CA ASP A 137 -1.12 -4.21 12.20
C ASP A 137 -2.42 -4.96 11.93
N ILE A 138 -3.39 -4.28 11.33
CA ILE A 138 -4.69 -4.85 10.98
C ILE A 138 -4.88 -4.73 9.48
N MET A 139 -5.12 -5.85 8.82
CA MET A 139 -5.55 -5.88 7.42
C MET A 139 -7.02 -5.48 7.34
N ILE A 140 -7.35 -4.52 6.48
CA ILE A 140 -8.71 -4.02 6.28
C ILE A 140 -9.25 -4.55 4.96
N GLU A 141 -10.36 -5.27 5.04
CA GLU A 141 -11.16 -5.68 3.90
C GLU A 141 -12.36 -4.73 3.73
N LYS A 142 -12.61 -4.30 2.50
CA LYS A 142 -13.79 -3.51 2.17
C LYS A 142 -14.97 -4.44 1.90
N ILE A 143 -16.07 -4.20 2.59
CA ILE A 143 -17.32 -4.94 2.37
C ILE A 143 -18.28 -4.07 1.55
N GLU A 144 -18.69 -4.59 0.40
CA GLU A 144 -19.75 -3.96 -0.39
C GLU A 144 -21.10 -4.12 0.33
N LEU A 145 -21.75 -2.99 0.65
CA LEU A 145 -23.03 -2.98 1.39
C LEU A 145 -24.25 -3.03 0.48
N THR A 146 -24.07 -2.78 -0.81
CA THR A 146 -25.14 -2.83 -1.84
C THR A 146 -24.92 -4.00 -2.78
N LYS A 147 -26.00 -4.75 -3.02
CA LYS A 147 -26.04 -5.78 -4.08
C LYS A 147 -26.46 -5.13 -5.39
#